data_de69cde780e3cfdfc490a8c02bd47ad9
#
_entry.id   de69cde780e3cfdfc490a8c02bd47ad9
#
_cell.length_a   1.000
_cell.length_b   1.000
_cell.length_c   1.000
_cell.angle_alpha   90.00
_cell.angle_beta   90.00
_cell.angle_gamma   90.00
#
_symmetry.space_group_name_H-M   'P 1'
#
loop_
_entity.id
_entity.type
_entity.pdbx_description
1 polymer ?
#
loop_
_entity_poly.entity_id
_entity_poly.type
_entity_poly.pdbx_seq_one_letter_code
_entity_poly.pdbx_strand_id
1 'polypeptide(L)'
;ATLNRFFSLHYLLPFVIAACVLIHISALHEDGSNNPLGINSSVDKIPFFPYLIIKDIFALALFVLFFALFVYFSPNTLGHPDNYIPANPMVTPAHIVPE
;
A
#
# COMPACT_ATOMS: atom_id res chain seq x y z
N ALA A 1 16.19 -11.26 20.76
CA ALA A 1 16.14 -9.79 20.76
C ALA A 1 16.04 -9.24 19.34
N THR A 2 16.83 -9.76 18.41
CA THR A 2 16.81 -9.30 17.02
C THR A 2 15.46 -9.58 16.35
N LEU A 3 14.89 -10.75 16.56
CA LEU A 3 13.62 -11.14 15.99
C LEU A 3 12.49 -10.21 16.46
N ASN A 4 12.47 -9.89 17.77
CA ASN A 4 11.47 -8.98 18.32
C ASN A 4 11.61 -7.56 17.80
N ARG A 5 12.85 -7.10 17.59
CA ARG A 5 13.10 -5.77 17.04
C ARG A 5 12.57 -5.66 15.62
N PHE A 6 12.84 -6.64 14.78
CA PHE A 6 12.33 -6.62 13.41
C PHE A 6 10.82 -6.77 13.35
N PHE A 7 10.22 -7.57 14.23
CA PHE A 7 8.77 -7.65 14.30
C PHE A 7 8.14 -6.31 14.68
N SER A 8 8.73 -5.62 15.66
CA SER A 8 8.24 -4.30 16.08
C SER A 8 8.30 -3.29 14.93
N LEU A 9 9.36 -3.31 14.16
CA LEU A 9 9.49 -2.46 12.98
C LEU A 9 8.49 -2.84 11.90
N HIS A 10 8.28 -4.13 11.69
CA HIS A 10 7.33 -4.61 10.69
C HIS A 10 5.89 -4.22 11.04
N TYR A 11 5.59 -4.08 12.32
CA TYR A 11 4.28 -3.61 12.75
C TYR A 11 4.15 -2.09 12.61
N LEU A 12 5.20 -1.35 12.93
CA LEU A 12 5.18 0.12 12.99
C LEU A 12 5.30 0.79 11.63
N LEU A 13 6.22 0.29 10.78
CA LEU A 13 6.56 0.99 9.54
C LEU A 13 5.40 1.17 8.57
N PRO A 14 4.44 0.22 8.41
CA PRO A 14 3.29 0.45 7.55
C PRO A 14 2.46 1.68 7.95
N PHE A 15 2.35 1.96 9.25
CA PHE A 15 1.63 3.15 9.70
C PHE A 15 2.41 4.42 9.40
N VAL A 16 3.74 4.37 9.50
CA VAL A 16 4.60 5.49 9.09
C VAL A 16 4.44 5.75 7.59
N ILE A 17 4.39 4.70 6.77
CA ILE A 17 4.17 4.83 5.33
C ILE A 17 2.80 5.45 5.05
N ALA A 18 1.77 5.05 5.78
CA ALA A 18 0.45 5.63 5.62
C ALA A 18 0.45 7.14 5.91
N ALA A 19 1.16 7.56 6.96
CA ALA A 19 1.32 8.97 7.27
C ALA A 19 2.06 9.70 6.16
N CYS A 20 3.09 9.09 5.59
CA CYS A 20 3.82 9.65 4.44
C CYS A 20 2.91 9.82 3.22
N VAL A 21 2.00 8.89 2.99
CA VAL A 21 1.02 8.98 1.91
C VAL A 21 0.12 10.20 2.09
N LEU A 22 -0.34 10.45 3.31
CA LEU A 22 -1.17 11.63 3.61
C LEU A 22 -0.41 12.92 3.31
N ILE A 23 0.85 13.00 3.71
CA ILE A 23 1.70 14.17 3.43
C ILE A 23 1.90 14.32 1.92
N HIS A 24 2.14 13.23 1.23
CA HIS A 24 2.35 13.21 -0.22
C HIS A 24 1.14 13.77 -0.97
N ILE A 25 -0.05 13.35 -0.59
CA ILE A 25 -1.29 13.84 -1.19
C ILE A 25 -1.54 15.31 -0.81
N SER A 26 -1.21 15.70 0.41
CA SER A 26 -1.33 17.11 0.84
C SER A 26 -0.44 18.02 0.02
N ALA A 27 0.79 17.60 -0.28
CA ALA A 27 1.69 18.36 -1.14
C ALA A 27 1.15 18.50 -2.56
N LEU A 28 0.51 17.45 -3.07
CA LEU A 28 -0.15 17.52 -4.38
C LEU A 28 -1.27 18.56 -4.40
N HIS A 29 -2.03 18.68 -3.30
CA HIS A 29 -3.15 19.61 -3.23
C HIS A 29 -2.73 21.08 -3.23
N GLU A 30 -1.48 21.40 -2.90
CA GLU A 30 -1.03 22.79 -2.94
C GLU A 30 -1.08 23.37 -4.37
N ASP A 31 -0.58 22.59 -5.33
CA ASP A 31 -0.50 23.03 -6.72
C ASP A 31 -1.50 22.31 -7.62
N GLY A 32 -2.07 21.20 -7.14
CA GLY A 32 -2.97 20.36 -7.90
C GLY A 32 -2.27 19.53 -8.96
N SER A 33 -3.06 18.69 -9.60
CA SER A 33 -2.56 17.83 -10.68
C SER A 33 -2.37 18.59 -11.98
N ASN A 34 -1.43 18.14 -12.77
CA ASN A 34 -1.21 18.65 -14.11
C ASN A 34 -1.70 17.62 -15.14
N ASN A 35 -1.46 17.85 -16.39
CA ASN A 35 -1.81 16.93 -17.46
C ASN A 35 -0.55 16.53 -18.24
N PRO A 36 -0.64 15.45 -19.08
CA PRO A 36 0.54 14.96 -19.78
C PRO A 36 1.19 15.98 -20.73
N LEU A 37 0.43 16.96 -21.20
CA LEU A 37 0.92 17.95 -22.14
C LEU A 37 1.49 19.19 -21.45
N GLY A 38 1.27 19.35 -20.15
CA GLY A 38 1.70 20.54 -19.41
C GLY A 38 0.95 21.81 -19.76
N ILE A 39 -0.17 21.71 -20.45
CA ILE A 39 -0.97 22.84 -20.88
C ILE A 39 -1.83 23.32 -19.71
N ASN A 40 -2.02 24.65 -19.62
CA ASN A 40 -2.91 25.23 -18.62
C ASN A 40 -4.35 24.78 -18.87
N SER A 41 -4.91 24.02 -17.93
CA SER A 41 -6.24 23.44 -18.04
C SER A 41 -7.32 24.25 -17.35
N SER A 42 -7.03 25.49 -16.94
CA SER A 42 -7.99 26.31 -16.21
C SER A 42 -9.25 26.63 -17.01
N VAL A 43 -9.21 26.51 -18.34
CA VAL A 43 -10.35 26.76 -19.22
C VAL A 43 -11.21 25.53 -19.49
N ASP A 44 -10.73 24.35 -19.07
CA ASP A 44 -11.44 23.07 -19.29
C ASP A 44 -11.35 22.23 -18.03
N LYS A 45 -12.32 22.42 -17.14
CA LYS A 45 -12.37 21.76 -15.84
C LYS A 45 -13.76 21.19 -15.60
N ILE A 46 -13.79 20.11 -14.85
CA ILE A 46 -15.03 19.54 -14.34
C ILE A 46 -14.94 19.49 -12.81
N PRO A 47 -16.09 19.48 -12.09
CA PRO A 47 -16.05 19.33 -10.64
C PRO A 47 -15.38 18.04 -10.23
N PHE A 48 -14.55 18.09 -9.20
CA PHE A 48 -13.92 16.89 -8.66
C PHE A 48 -14.98 15.93 -8.12
N PHE A 49 -15.97 16.44 -7.42
CA PHE A 49 -17.11 15.65 -6.95
C PHE A 49 -18.32 15.92 -7.85
N PRO A 50 -19.00 14.89 -8.37
CA PRO A 50 -18.76 13.46 -8.13
C PRO A 50 -17.84 12.78 -9.14
N TYR A 51 -17.34 13.48 -10.15
CA TYR A 51 -16.73 12.83 -11.31
C TYR A 51 -15.45 12.07 -10.99
N LEU A 52 -14.46 12.73 -10.38
CA LEU A 52 -13.20 12.08 -10.09
C LEU A 52 -13.26 11.26 -8.80
N ILE A 53 -14.08 11.68 -7.84
CA ILE A 53 -14.25 10.92 -6.60
C ILE A 53 -14.86 9.55 -6.86
N ILE A 54 -15.84 9.46 -7.75
CA ILE A 54 -16.43 8.17 -8.10
C ILE A 54 -15.41 7.25 -8.75
N LYS A 55 -14.55 7.77 -9.63
CA LYS A 55 -13.50 6.97 -10.27
C LYS A 55 -12.46 6.49 -9.25
N ASP A 56 -12.08 7.34 -8.32
CA ASP A 56 -11.12 6.96 -7.28
C ASP A 56 -11.69 5.91 -6.34
N ILE A 57 -12.95 6.06 -5.93
CA ILE A 57 -13.61 5.09 -5.06
C ILE A 57 -13.75 3.75 -5.77
N PHE A 58 -14.11 3.76 -7.06
CA PHE A 58 -14.22 2.53 -7.84
C PHE A 58 -12.88 1.80 -7.92
N ALA A 59 -11.80 2.52 -8.21
CA ALA A 59 -10.47 1.92 -8.30
C ALA A 59 -10.02 1.38 -6.93
N LEU A 60 -10.26 2.12 -5.86
CA LEU A 60 -9.93 1.68 -4.51
C LEU A 60 -10.73 0.43 -4.13
N ALA A 61 -12.01 0.39 -4.48
CA ALA A 61 -12.85 -0.77 -4.21
C ALA A 61 -12.35 -2.01 -4.93
N LEU A 62 -11.92 -1.89 -6.19
CA LEU A 62 -11.32 -3.00 -6.93
C LEU A 62 -10.02 -3.46 -6.30
N PHE A 63 -9.18 -2.54 -5.87
CA PHE A 63 -7.93 -2.88 -5.20
C PHE A 63 -8.20 -3.65 -3.90
N VAL A 64 -9.13 -3.15 -3.08
CA VAL A 64 -9.47 -3.79 -1.81
C VAL A 64 -10.08 -5.18 -2.04
N LEU A 65 -10.91 -5.32 -3.06
CA LEU A 65 -11.51 -6.62 -3.41
C LEU A 65 -10.42 -7.63 -3.79
N PHE A 66 -9.50 -7.24 -4.65
CA PHE A 66 -8.38 -8.08 -5.08
C PHE A 66 -7.51 -8.47 -3.88
N PHE A 67 -7.18 -7.51 -3.05
CA PHE A 67 -6.40 -7.73 -1.84
C PHE A 67 -7.12 -8.68 -0.88
N ALA A 68 -8.43 -8.47 -0.68
CA ALA A 68 -9.22 -9.28 0.24
C ALA A 68 -9.33 -10.73 -0.22
N LEU A 69 -9.35 -11.00 -1.53
CA LEU A 69 -9.37 -12.37 -2.03
C LEU A 69 -8.16 -13.15 -1.54
N PHE A 70 -6.97 -12.54 -1.54
CA PHE A 70 -5.79 -13.20 -1.00
C PHE A 70 -5.82 -13.31 0.51
N VAL A 71 -6.29 -12.27 1.20
CA VAL A 71 -6.29 -12.26 2.67
C VAL A 71 -7.26 -13.29 3.26
N TYR A 72 -8.47 -13.38 2.69
CA TYR A 72 -9.53 -14.19 3.29
C TYR A 72 -9.64 -15.59 2.71
N PHE A 73 -9.32 -15.78 1.45
CA PHE A 73 -9.51 -17.06 0.78
C PHE A 73 -8.22 -17.81 0.47
N SER A 74 -7.11 -17.11 0.29
CA SER A 74 -5.84 -17.73 -0.08
C SER A 74 -4.65 -17.00 0.55
N PRO A 75 -4.58 -16.88 1.90
CA PRO A 75 -3.54 -16.06 2.53
C PRO A 75 -2.12 -16.59 2.32
N ASN A 76 -1.98 -17.87 2.02
CA ASN A 76 -0.67 -18.51 1.90
C ASN A 76 -0.25 -18.80 0.45
N THR A 77 -1.08 -18.43 -0.54
CA THR A 77 -0.82 -18.75 -1.94
C THR A 77 0.50 -18.19 -2.44
N LEU A 78 0.85 -16.97 -2.03
CA LEU A 78 2.06 -16.29 -2.46
C LEU A 78 3.21 -16.42 -1.46
N GLY A 79 2.98 -17.18 -0.37
CA GLY A 79 3.97 -17.34 0.67
C GLY A 79 4.89 -18.53 0.43
N HIS A 80 5.95 -18.57 1.22
CA HIS A 80 6.90 -19.68 1.23
C HIS A 80 6.52 -20.67 2.35
N PRO A 81 6.77 -22.00 2.18
CA PRO A 81 6.46 -22.98 3.22
C PRO A 81 7.13 -22.72 4.57
N ASP A 82 8.27 -22.04 4.58
CA ASP A 82 8.97 -21.71 5.83
C ASP A 82 8.12 -20.85 6.76
N ASN A 83 7.12 -20.16 6.23
CA ASN A 83 6.23 -19.34 7.06
C ASN A 83 5.33 -20.15 7.97
N TYR A 84 5.18 -21.46 7.74
CA TYR A 84 4.44 -22.36 8.63
C TYR A 84 5.26 -22.81 9.82
N ILE A 85 6.57 -22.60 9.80
CA ILE A 85 7.47 -23.03 10.87
C ILE A 85 7.45 -21.97 11.98
N PRO A 86 7.24 -22.38 13.27
CA PRO A 86 7.32 -21.42 14.37
C PRO A 86 8.68 -20.72 14.40
N ALA A 87 8.66 -19.43 14.70
CA ALA A 87 9.88 -18.63 14.74
C ALA A 87 10.81 -19.10 15.85
N ASN A 88 12.08 -19.29 15.51
CA ASN A 88 13.11 -19.64 16.48
C ASN A 88 14.24 -18.60 16.37
N PRO A 89 14.46 -17.76 17.41
CA PRO A 89 15.48 -16.73 17.35
C PRO A 89 16.90 -17.26 17.31
N MET A 90 17.09 -18.55 17.64
CA MET A 90 18.41 -19.19 17.66
C MET A 90 18.78 -19.85 16.34
N VAL A 91 17.82 -20.00 15.43
CA VAL A 91 18.02 -20.70 14.16
C VAL A 91 17.48 -19.84 13.01
N THR A 92 18.33 -19.61 12.01
CA THR A 92 17.92 -18.90 10.79
C THR A 92 17.52 -19.93 9.74
N PRO A 93 16.40 -19.74 9.01
CA PRO A 93 16.04 -20.63 7.91
C PRO A 93 17.14 -20.68 6.86
N ALA A 94 17.25 -21.85 6.19
CA ALA A 94 18.31 -22.08 5.22
C ALA A 94 18.20 -21.17 3.99
N HIS A 95 16.99 -20.71 3.67
CA HIS A 95 16.76 -19.92 2.47
C HIS A 95 15.86 -18.71 2.80
N ILE A 96 16.49 -17.56 2.93
CA ILE A 96 15.78 -16.30 3.20
C ILE A 96 15.88 -15.43 1.97
N VAL A 97 14.72 -15.05 1.43
CA VAL A 97 14.62 -14.15 0.27
C VAL A 97 13.55 -13.09 0.54
N PRO A 98 13.68 -11.90 -0.02
CA PRO A 98 12.59 -10.91 0.02
C PRO A 98 11.37 -11.42 -0.73
N GLU A 99 10.20 -11.24 -0.14
CA GLU A 99 8.93 -11.67 -0.75
C GLU A 99 7.88 -10.56 -0.77
#